data_6f46041418940b49ef5836341aa5b51e
#
_entry.id   6f46041418940b49ef5836341aa5b51e
#
_cell.length_a   1.000
_cell.length_b   1.000
_cell.length_c   1.000
_cell.angle_alpha   90.00
_cell.angle_beta   90.00
_cell.angle_gamma   90.00
#
_symmetry.space_group_name_H-M   'P 1'
#
loop_
_entity.id
_entity.type
_entity.pdbx_description
1 polymer ?
#
loop_
_entity_poly.entity_id
_entity_poly.type
_entity_poly.pdbx_seq_one_letter_code
_entity_poly.pdbx_strand_id
1 'polypeptide(L)'
;MSGKVVVNRCMSLDGFIAGPGHAMDWGGGRALADFAAPDDVAEIAAATGAMLVGRRTWEVGEKMEAEEPGRVDYPFSGPMFLLTHRPLERPDPEVRILTGDIDEAVATALHAAGRKNLEVLGADVAGQCLQRGLVDEILVYVLPVLLGDGIRFSAPGLARTELEPISSTQSRDATILRYRVRKQPGLTVE
;
A
#
# COMPACT_ATOMS: atom_id res chain seq x y z
N MET A 1 -14.66 13.57 11.47
CA MET A 1 -13.72 12.48 11.69
C MET A 1 -12.68 12.58 10.59
N SER A 2 -11.39 12.52 10.89
CA SER A 2 -10.31 12.42 9.91
C SER A 2 -10.40 11.07 9.21
N GLY A 3 -9.77 10.96 8.02
CA GLY A 3 -9.59 9.68 7.34
C GLY A 3 -8.74 8.71 8.15
N LYS A 4 -8.61 7.48 7.67
CA LYS A 4 -7.81 6.41 8.26
C LYS A 4 -6.51 6.24 7.48
N VAL A 5 -5.48 5.73 8.13
CA VAL A 5 -4.26 5.23 7.49
C VAL A 5 -4.48 3.76 7.15
N VAL A 6 -4.47 3.43 5.86
CA VAL A 6 -4.78 2.09 5.34
C VAL A 6 -3.58 1.55 4.58
N VAL A 7 -3.09 0.37 4.98
CA VAL A 7 -2.15 -0.40 4.16
C VAL A 7 -2.96 -1.19 3.15
N ASN A 8 -2.84 -0.85 1.86
CA ASN A 8 -3.55 -1.51 0.77
C ASN A 8 -2.56 -2.18 -0.19
N ARG A 9 -2.75 -3.47 -0.50
CA ARG A 9 -1.89 -4.19 -1.44
C ARG A 9 -2.42 -5.54 -1.90
N CYS A 10 -1.96 -5.96 -3.07
CA CYS A 10 -2.09 -7.34 -3.52
C CYS A 10 -1.05 -8.22 -2.83
N MET A 11 -1.41 -9.46 -2.56
CA MET A 11 -0.55 -10.44 -1.92
C MET A 11 -0.80 -11.83 -2.52
N SER A 12 0.25 -12.58 -2.78
CA SER A 12 0.15 -14.01 -3.10
C SER A 12 -0.38 -14.81 -1.89
N LEU A 13 -0.93 -15.97 -2.12
CA LEU A 13 -1.45 -16.82 -1.05
C LEU A 13 -0.38 -17.20 -0.01
N ASP A 14 0.88 -17.26 -0.41
CA ASP A 14 2.03 -17.54 0.47
C ASP A 14 2.71 -16.28 1.05
N GLY A 15 2.09 -15.10 0.92
CA GLY A 15 2.43 -13.90 1.68
C GLY A 15 3.44 -12.95 1.04
N PHE A 16 3.61 -12.98 -0.29
CA PHE A 16 4.49 -12.05 -1.01
C PHE A 16 3.70 -10.96 -1.72
N ILE A 17 4.25 -9.76 -1.79
CA ILE A 17 3.68 -8.59 -2.48
C ILE A 17 4.43 -8.23 -3.76
N ALA A 18 5.59 -8.83 -3.99
CA ALA A 18 6.37 -8.77 -5.22
C ALA A 18 7.24 -10.02 -5.30
N GLY A 19 7.63 -10.42 -6.49
CA GLY A 19 8.60 -11.49 -6.72
C GLY A 19 10.04 -11.09 -6.37
N PRO A 20 11.01 -11.99 -6.59
CA PRO A 20 12.44 -11.70 -6.43
C PRO A 20 12.85 -10.47 -7.24
N GLY A 21 13.72 -9.63 -6.67
CA GLY A 21 14.17 -8.40 -7.34
C GLY A 21 13.08 -7.33 -7.52
N HIS A 22 11.97 -7.43 -6.79
CA HIS A 22 10.78 -6.57 -6.90
C HIS A 22 9.99 -6.77 -8.21
N ALA A 23 10.08 -7.94 -8.82
CA ALA A 23 9.31 -8.27 -10.00
C ALA A 23 7.79 -8.17 -9.73
N MET A 24 7.06 -7.52 -10.64
CA MET A 24 5.60 -7.31 -10.54
C MET A 24 4.83 -8.10 -11.62
N ASP A 25 5.50 -8.95 -12.38
CA ASP A 25 4.93 -9.84 -13.40
C ASP A 25 4.39 -11.16 -12.82
N TRP A 26 4.44 -11.33 -11.50
CA TRP A 26 4.03 -12.54 -10.79
C TRP A 26 2.54 -12.88 -10.95
N GLY A 27 1.71 -11.95 -11.42
CA GLY A 27 0.34 -12.21 -11.86
C GLY A 27 0.24 -12.92 -13.20
N GLY A 28 1.35 -13.31 -13.83
CA GLY A 28 1.35 -13.94 -15.17
C GLY A 28 0.91 -12.98 -16.26
N GLY A 29 1.27 -11.70 -16.17
CA GLY A 29 0.82 -10.66 -17.09
C GLY A 29 -0.59 -10.13 -16.80
N ARG A 30 -1.25 -10.61 -15.74
CA ARG A 30 -2.58 -10.14 -15.31
C ARG A 30 -2.47 -8.89 -14.45
N ALA A 31 -3.34 -7.90 -14.68
CA ALA A 31 -3.51 -6.73 -13.83
C ALA A 31 -4.45 -7.02 -12.65
N LEU A 32 -4.54 -6.10 -11.66
CA LEU A 32 -5.47 -6.25 -10.53
C LEU A 32 -6.93 -6.43 -11.02
N ALA A 33 -7.33 -5.69 -12.05
CA ALA A 33 -8.67 -5.78 -12.64
C ALA A 33 -9.03 -7.18 -13.20
N ASP A 34 -8.05 -8.03 -13.47
CA ASP A 34 -8.28 -9.42 -13.88
C ASP A 34 -8.58 -10.35 -12.71
N PHE A 35 -8.16 -9.97 -11.50
CA PHE A 35 -8.36 -10.75 -10.27
C PHE A 35 -9.52 -10.23 -9.41
N ALA A 36 -9.77 -8.92 -9.42
CA ALA A 36 -10.82 -8.28 -8.65
C ALA A 36 -11.81 -7.55 -9.58
N ALA A 37 -13.08 -7.48 -9.17
CA ALA A 37 -14.09 -6.76 -9.93
C ALA A 37 -13.77 -5.26 -9.96
N PRO A 38 -13.90 -4.57 -11.11
CA PRO A 38 -13.60 -3.14 -11.22
C PRO A 38 -14.37 -2.27 -10.22
N ASP A 39 -15.63 -2.62 -9.93
CA ASP A 39 -16.46 -1.88 -8.97
C ASP A 39 -15.90 -1.96 -7.54
N ASP A 40 -15.37 -3.12 -7.12
CA ASP A 40 -14.75 -3.28 -5.80
C ASP A 40 -13.46 -2.45 -5.69
N VAL A 41 -12.66 -2.42 -6.76
CA VAL A 41 -11.44 -1.59 -6.83
C VAL A 41 -11.80 -0.11 -6.83
N ALA A 42 -12.81 0.29 -7.60
CA ALA A 42 -13.28 1.67 -7.70
C ALA A 42 -13.84 2.19 -6.37
N GLU A 43 -14.60 1.37 -5.61
CA GLU A 43 -15.11 1.74 -4.29
C GLU A 43 -13.96 2.06 -3.33
N ILE A 44 -12.92 1.21 -3.31
CA ILE A 44 -11.74 1.40 -2.46
C ILE A 44 -10.97 2.66 -2.88
N ALA A 45 -10.75 2.85 -4.18
CA ALA A 45 -10.08 4.04 -4.71
C ALA A 45 -10.87 5.32 -4.40
N ALA A 46 -12.20 5.29 -4.48
CA ALA A 46 -13.08 6.43 -4.13
C ALA A 46 -12.98 6.82 -2.64
N ALA A 47 -12.70 5.87 -1.76
CA ALA A 47 -12.47 6.12 -0.33
C ALA A 47 -11.08 6.69 -0.03
N THR A 48 -10.15 6.65 -1.00
CA THR A 48 -8.75 7.13 -0.89
C THR A 48 -8.67 8.61 -1.21
N GLY A 49 -8.01 9.38 -0.36
CA GLY A 49 -7.82 10.82 -0.52
C GLY A 49 -6.37 11.22 -0.81
N ALA A 50 -5.41 10.37 -0.43
CA ALA A 50 -3.99 10.54 -0.72
C ALA A 50 -3.27 9.18 -0.70
N MET A 51 -2.11 9.11 -1.35
CA MET A 51 -1.21 7.95 -1.28
C MET A 51 0.15 8.36 -0.73
N LEU A 52 0.74 7.49 0.11
CA LEU A 52 2.11 7.60 0.59
C LEU A 52 2.90 6.38 0.12
N VAL A 53 3.95 6.60 -0.66
CA VAL A 53 4.78 5.54 -1.23
C VAL A 53 6.24 5.71 -0.83
N GLY A 54 6.97 4.61 -0.71
CA GLY A 54 8.43 4.63 -0.58
C GLY A 54 9.12 4.66 -1.95
N ARG A 55 10.38 5.11 -1.96
CA ARG A 55 11.17 5.26 -3.20
C ARG A 55 11.14 4.01 -4.10
N ARG A 56 11.36 2.83 -3.55
CA ARG A 56 11.40 1.61 -4.34
C ARG A 56 10.06 1.27 -4.99
N THR A 57 8.97 1.48 -4.27
CA THR A 57 7.63 1.29 -4.83
C THR A 57 7.37 2.27 -5.97
N TRP A 58 7.81 3.51 -5.81
CA TRP A 58 7.77 4.52 -6.85
C TRP A 58 8.57 4.08 -8.09
N GLU A 59 9.85 3.71 -7.93
CA GLU A 59 10.73 3.28 -9.02
C GLU A 59 10.16 2.05 -9.77
N VAL A 60 9.52 1.12 -9.06
CA VAL A 60 8.83 -0.03 -9.66
C VAL A 60 7.62 0.42 -10.47
N GLY A 61 6.82 1.33 -9.95
CA GLY A 61 5.66 1.91 -10.66
C GLY A 61 6.08 2.61 -11.96
N GLU A 62 7.11 3.47 -11.90
CA GLU A 62 7.68 4.16 -13.06
C GLU A 62 8.16 3.16 -14.14
N LYS A 63 8.83 2.09 -13.71
CA LYS A 63 9.30 1.05 -14.62
C LYS A 63 8.13 0.31 -15.29
N MET A 64 7.11 -0.05 -14.50
CA MET A 64 5.91 -0.73 -15.03
C MET A 64 5.18 0.14 -16.06
N GLU A 65 5.00 1.43 -15.76
CA GLU A 65 4.34 2.36 -16.68
C GLU A 65 5.16 2.60 -17.96
N ALA A 66 6.51 2.60 -17.86
CA ALA A 66 7.37 2.73 -19.02
C ALA A 66 7.38 1.48 -19.92
N GLU A 67 7.28 0.28 -19.33
CA GLU A 67 7.26 -0.99 -20.06
C GLU A 67 5.89 -1.30 -20.67
N GLU A 68 4.82 -0.96 -19.96
CA GLU A 68 3.43 -1.24 -20.38
C GLU A 68 2.50 -0.10 -19.89
N PRO A 69 2.37 0.98 -20.69
CA PRO A 69 1.53 2.12 -20.33
C PRO A 69 0.09 1.74 -20.02
N GLY A 70 -0.42 2.22 -18.88
CA GLY A 70 -1.77 1.93 -18.40
C GLY A 70 -1.94 0.56 -17.71
N ARG A 71 -0.87 -0.16 -17.45
CA ARG A 71 -0.91 -1.44 -16.70
C ARG A 71 -1.31 -1.23 -15.24
N VAL A 72 -0.90 -0.12 -14.65
CA VAL A 72 -1.29 0.24 -13.28
C VAL A 72 -2.66 0.93 -13.34
N ASP A 73 -3.70 0.14 -13.59
CA ASP A 73 -5.08 0.63 -13.64
C ASP A 73 -5.69 0.64 -12.22
N TYR A 74 -5.24 1.58 -11.40
CA TYR A 74 -5.87 1.90 -10.13
C TYR A 74 -6.50 3.29 -10.23
N PRO A 75 -7.84 3.43 -10.16
CA PRO A 75 -8.57 4.66 -10.50
C PRO A 75 -8.46 5.72 -9.39
N PHE A 76 -7.24 6.18 -9.13
CA PHE A 76 -6.93 7.20 -8.14
C PHE A 76 -6.37 8.46 -8.82
N SER A 77 -6.88 9.63 -8.43
CA SER A 77 -6.49 10.94 -8.97
C SER A 77 -6.13 11.95 -7.88
N GLY A 78 -5.88 11.50 -6.66
CA GLY A 78 -5.51 12.36 -5.54
C GLY A 78 -4.01 12.63 -5.44
N PRO A 79 -3.57 13.44 -4.46
CA PRO A 79 -2.17 13.73 -4.24
C PRO A 79 -1.37 12.47 -3.86
N MET A 80 -0.21 12.32 -4.48
CA MET A 80 0.76 11.27 -4.17
C MET A 80 1.97 11.86 -3.47
N PHE A 81 2.38 11.22 -2.38
CA PHE A 81 3.54 11.58 -1.57
C PHE A 81 4.60 10.50 -1.65
N LEU A 82 5.83 10.90 -1.95
CA LEU A 82 6.99 10.02 -1.99
C LEU A 82 7.89 10.30 -0.79
N LEU A 83 8.00 9.34 0.13
CA LEU A 83 8.95 9.43 1.23
C LEU A 83 10.32 8.93 0.76
N THR A 84 11.31 9.83 0.73
CA THR A 84 12.68 9.50 0.33
C THR A 84 13.68 10.51 0.87
N HIS A 85 14.85 10.03 1.34
CA HIS A 85 15.98 10.87 1.76
C HIS A 85 16.99 11.10 0.63
N ARG A 86 16.72 10.60 -0.57
CA ARG A 86 17.59 10.74 -1.74
C ARG A 86 16.85 11.50 -2.84
N PRO A 87 17.47 12.49 -3.49
CA PRO A 87 16.87 13.20 -4.61
C PRO A 87 16.45 12.22 -5.72
N LEU A 88 15.36 12.55 -6.42
CA LEU A 88 15.00 11.89 -7.67
C LEU A 88 15.84 12.49 -8.81
N GLU A 89 16.30 11.63 -9.73
CA GLU A 89 16.99 12.08 -10.93
C GLU A 89 16.05 12.85 -11.87
N ARG A 90 14.78 12.44 -11.89
CA ARG A 90 13.69 13.07 -12.64
C ARG A 90 12.50 13.26 -11.72
N PRO A 91 12.37 14.46 -11.10
CA PRO A 91 11.20 14.73 -10.25
C PRO A 91 9.95 14.84 -11.11
N ASP A 92 8.91 14.12 -10.70
CA ASP A 92 7.58 14.26 -11.25
C ASP A 92 6.87 15.43 -10.54
N PRO A 93 6.38 16.45 -11.27
CA PRO A 93 5.72 17.61 -10.67
C PRO A 93 4.39 17.26 -9.97
N GLU A 94 3.77 16.13 -10.27
CA GLU A 94 2.53 15.67 -9.64
C GLU A 94 2.78 14.96 -8.30
N VAL A 95 4.05 14.61 -8.01
CA VAL A 95 4.45 13.89 -6.79
C VAL A 95 5.09 14.83 -5.79
N ARG A 96 4.60 14.82 -4.57
CA ARG A 96 5.14 15.60 -3.45
C ARG A 96 6.19 14.81 -2.69
N ILE A 97 7.44 15.28 -2.75
CA ILE A 97 8.56 14.62 -2.07
C ILE A 97 8.56 15.02 -0.60
N LEU A 98 8.62 14.02 0.29
CA LEU A 98 8.79 14.17 1.72
C LEU A 98 10.16 13.58 2.13
N THR A 99 10.90 14.32 2.97
CA THR A 99 12.24 13.94 3.44
C THR A 99 12.32 13.79 4.96
N GLY A 100 11.21 14.06 5.68
CA GLY A 100 11.10 13.92 7.12
C GLY A 100 11.01 12.46 7.60
N ASP A 101 10.70 12.29 8.86
CA ASP A 101 10.45 10.97 9.40
C ASP A 101 9.05 10.44 9.01
N ILE A 102 8.76 9.19 9.37
CA ILE A 102 7.52 8.52 8.98
C ILE A 102 6.29 9.17 9.63
N ASP A 103 6.40 9.66 10.87
CA ASP A 103 5.29 10.26 11.60
C ASP A 103 4.87 11.58 10.94
N GLU A 104 5.85 12.42 10.58
CA GLU A 104 5.62 13.69 9.85
C GLU A 104 5.06 13.43 8.45
N ALA A 105 5.60 12.42 7.75
CA ALA A 105 5.16 12.06 6.41
C ALA A 105 3.69 11.60 6.41
N VAL A 106 3.33 10.72 7.35
CA VAL A 106 1.96 10.25 7.51
C VAL A 106 1.01 11.40 7.89
N ALA A 107 1.41 12.26 8.85
CA ALA A 107 0.60 13.40 9.26
C ALA A 107 0.32 14.36 8.08
N THR A 108 1.35 14.66 7.29
CA THR A 108 1.25 15.53 6.11
C THR A 108 0.33 14.94 5.05
N ALA A 109 0.54 13.66 4.70
CA ALA A 109 -0.24 12.99 3.67
C ALA A 109 -1.70 12.74 4.11
N LEU A 110 -1.93 12.38 5.38
CA LEU A 110 -3.26 12.22 5.95
C LEU A 110 -4.03 13.55 6.00
N HIS A 111 -3.36 14.65 6.32
CA HIS A 111 -3.97 15.99 6.24
C HIS A 111 -4.43 16.32 4.81
N ALA A 112 -3.61 16.00 3.82
CA ALA A 112 -3.97 16.19 2.41
C ALA A 112 -5.10 15.27 1.94
N ALA A 113 -5.23 14.08 2.52
CA ALA A 113 -6.36 13.16 2.25
C ALA A 113 -7.70 13.72 2.74
N GLY A 114 -7.70 14.69 3.66
CA GLY A 114 -8.90 15.35 4.19
C GLY A 114 -9.75 14.38 5.02
N ARG A 115 -10.96 14.10 4.55
CA ARG A 115 -11.88 13.17 5.21
C ARG A 115 -11.81 11.74 4.69
N LYS A 116 -11.05 11.53 3.61
CA LYS A 116 -10.81 10.23 3.00
C LYS A 116 -9.57 9.57 3.61
N ASN A 117 -9.31 8.32 3.23
CA ASN A 117 -8.20 7.55 3.75
C ASN A 117 -6.86 7.97 3.10
N LEU A 118 -5.80 7.79 3.86
CA LEU A 118 -4.43 7.75 3.35
C LEU A 118 -4.08 6.28 3.06
N GLU A 119 -3.81 5.94 1.81
CA GLU A 119 -3.24 4.65 1.47
C GLU A 119 -1.71 4.66 1.57
N VAL A 120 -1.17 3.64 2.22
CA VAL A 120 0.28 3.44 2.36
C VAL A 120 0.71 2.24 1.53
N LEU A 121 1.60 2.47 0.56
CA LEU A 121 2.10 1.46 -0.36
C LEU A 121 3.58 1.13 -0.11
N GLY A 122 3.95 -0.13 -0.41
CA GLY A 122 5.31 -0.62 -0.28
C GLY A 122 5.63 -1.22 1.10
N ALA A 123 6.47 -2.28 1.12
CA ALA A 123 6.74 -3.06 2.32
C ALA A 123 7.40 -2.25 3.43
N ASP A 124 8.40 -1.42 3.08
CA ASP A 124 9.22 -0.69 4.04
C ASP A 124 8.43 0.43 4.73
N VAL A 125 7.80 1.33 3.96
CA VAL A 125 7.00 2.44 4.52
C VAL A 125 5.85 1.91 5.38
N ALA A 126 5.12 0.90 4.90
CA ALA A 126 4.06 0.29 5.70
C ALA A 126 4.59 -0.44 6.94
N GLY A 127 5.76 -1.07 6.86
CA GLY A 127 6.43 -1.67 8.02
C GLY A 127 6.76 -0.64 9.10
N GLN A 128 7.31 0.51 8.70
CA GLN A 128 7.57 1.64 9.61
C GLN A 128 6.26 2.17 10.22
N CYS A 129 5.21 2.37 9.41
CA CYS A 129 3.91 2.79 9.91
C CYS A 129 3.32 1.80 10.93
N LEU A 130 3.43 0.50 10.69
CA LEU A 130 2.96 -0.53 11.62
C LEU A 130 3.76 -0.53 12.92
N GLN A 131 5.09 -0.41 12.87
CA GLN A 131 5.96 -0.34 14.04
C GLN A 131 5.66 0.88 14.93
N ARG A 132 5.25 2.00 14.33
CA ARG A 132 4.87 3.23 15.02
C ARG A 132 3.40 3.29 15.43
N GLY A 133 2.60 2.24 15.15
CA GLY A 133 1.17 2.23 15.47
C GLY A 133 0.33 3.25 14.69
N LEU A 134 0.82 3.70 13.53
CA LEU A 134 0.17 4.71 12.69
C LEU A 134 -0.94 4.12 11.81
N VAL A 135 -0.93 2.80 11.56
CA VAL A 135 -1.90 2.12 10.69
C VAL A 135 -3.20 1.86 11.44
N ASP A 136 -4.32 2.22 10.85
CA ASP A 136 -5.67 1.93 11.37
C ASP A 136 -6.26 0.66 10.77
N GLU A 137 -6.06 0.42 9.47
CA GLU A 137 -6.61 -0.74 8.76
C GLU A 137 -5.61 -1.34 7.76
N ILE A 138 -5.76 -2.62 7.54
CA ILE A 138 -5.06 -3.37 6.49
C ILE A 138 -6.12 -3.90 5.53
N LEU A 139 -5.94 -3.63 4.23
CA LEU A 139 -6.71 -4.15 3.13
C LEU A 139 -5.79 -4.98 2.24
N VAL A 140 -6.14 -6.23 1.99
CA VAL A 140 -5.33 -7.14 1.19
C VAL A 140 -6.18 -7.83 0.16
N TYR A 141 -5.76 -7.77 -1.10
CA TYR A 141 -6.23 -8.65 -2.17
C TYR A 141 -5.35 -9.90 -2.19
N VAL A 142 -5.85 -10.99 -1.63
CA VAL A 142 -5.16 -12.29 -1.70
C VAL A 142 -5.44 -12.91 -3.05
N LEU A 143 -4.40 -13.06 -3.86
CA LEU A 143 -4.49 -13.62 -5.20
C LEU A 143 -4.19 -15.13 -5.20
N PRO A 144 -4.81 -15.92 -6.09
CA PRO A 144 -4.69 -17.36 -6.13
C PRO A 144 -3.38 -17.80 -6.79
N VAL A 145 -2.25 -17.37 -6.24
CA VAL A 145 -0.92 -17.66 -6.76
C VAL A 145 0.05 -17.93 -5.59
N LEU A 146 1.00 -18.81 -5.80
CA LEU A 146 2.13 -19.06 -4.91
C LEU A 146 3.41 -18.58 -5.61
N LEU A 147 4.20 -17.76 -4.92
CA LEU A 147 5.45 -17.22 -5.45
C LEU A 147 6.70 -17.98 -4.96
N GLY A 148 6.65 -18.54 -3.76
CA GLY A 148 7.76 -19.26 -3.14
C GLY A 148 8.89 -18.37 -2.62
N ASP A 149 9.19 -17.25 -3.30
CA ASP A 149 10.21 -16.27 -2.92
C ASP A 149 9.81 -14.85 -3.36
N GLY A 150 10.41 -13.83 -2.76
CA GLY A 150 10.16 -12.43 -3.09
C GLY A 150 10.07 -11.51 -1.90
N ILE A 151 9.37 -10.39 -2.07
CA ILE A 151 9.15 -9.37 -1.04
C ILE A 151 7.90 -9.73 -0.24
N ARG A 152 8.07 -9.98 1.05
CA ARG A 152 6.96 -10.34 1.93
C ARG A 152 6.06 -9.14 2.24
N PHE A 153 4.81 -9.46 2.55
CA PHE A 153 3.82 -8.48 3.02
C PHE A 153 4.31 -7.72 4.26
N SER A 154 4.83 -8.42 5.26
CA SER A 154 5.38 -7.83 6.48
C SER A 154 6.90 -7.70 6.40
N ALA A 155 7.42 -6.53 6.76
CA ALA A 155 8.87 -6.33 6.88
C ALA A 155 9.46 -7.25 7.97
N PRO A 156 10.71 -7.72 7.82
CA PRO A 156 11.41 -8.44 8.86
C PRO A 156 11.47 -7.62 10.17
N GLY A 157 11.31 -8.27 11.31
CA GLY A 157 11.37 -7.60 12.61
C GLY A 157 10.11 -6.87 13.05
N LEU A 158 9.02 -6.97 12.29
CA LEU A 158 7.72 -6.46 12.75
C LEU A 158 7.29 -7.21 14.02
N ALA A 159 6.99 -6.46 15.09
CA ALA A 159 6.44 -7.02 16.31
C ALA A 159 5.06 -7.67 16.06
N ARG A 160 4.70 -8.65 16.90
CA ARG A 160 3.37 -9.27 16.84
C ARG A 160 2.29 -8.18 16.90
N THR A 161 1.50 -8.07 15.87
CA THR A 161 0.41 -7.09 15.73
C THR A 161 -0.91 -7.86 15.67
N GLU A 162 -1.85 -7.51 16.53
CA GLU A 162 -3.18 -8.13 16.53
C GLU A 162 -4.11 -7.42 15.56
N LEU A 163 -4.87 -8.22 14.81
CA LEU A 163 -5.82 -7.75 13.82
C LEU A 163 -7.23 -8.18 14.21
N GLU A 164 -8.18 -7.29 14.02
CA GLU A 164 -9.62 -7.55 14.19
C GLU A 164 -10.26 -7.60 12.81
N PRO A 165 -10.93 -8.70 12.43
CA PRO A 165 -11.55 -8.82 11.12
C PRO A 165 -12.70 -7.82 10.96
N ILE A 166 -12.74 -7.13 9.82
CA ILE A 166 -13.84 -6.22 9.42
C ILE A 166 -14.69 -6.90 8.35
N SER A 167 -14.05 -7.38 7.27
CA SER A 167 -14.74 -8.08 6.18
C SER A 167 -13.83 -9.06 5.46
N SER A 168 -14.44 -10.04 4.84
CA SER A 168 -13.83 -10.96 3.88
C SER A 168 -14.80 -11.11 2.72
N THR A 169 -14.39 -10.72 1.51
CA THR A 169 -15.24 -10.70 0.33
C THR A 169 -14.52 -11.38 -0.82
N GLN A 170 -15.24 -12.25 -1.55
CA GLN A 170 -14.74 -12.81 -2.79
C GLN A 170 -15.03 -11.83 -3.93
N SER A 171 -14.02 -11.47 -4.72
CA SER A 171 -14.13 -10.58 -5.86
C SER A 171 -13.38 -11.20 -7.04
N ARG A 172 -14.12 -11.77 -7.99
CA ARG A 172 -13.56 -12.63 -9.04
C ARG A 172 -12.66 -13.72 -8.45
N ASP A 173 -11.37 -13.73 -8.84
CA ASP A 173 -10.37 -14.69 -8.36
C ASP A 173 -9.70 -14.27 -7.05
N ALA A 174 -9.82 -12.99 -6.65
CA ALA A 174 -9.21 -12.49 -5.42
C ALA A 174 -10.13 -12.65 -4.20
N THR A 175 -9.54 -12.88 -3.04
CA THR A 175 -10.22 -12.69 -1.75
C THR A 175 -9.76 -11.36 -1.15
N ILE A 176 -10.69 -10.43 -0.94
CA ILE A 176 -10.42 -9.14 -0.33
C ILE A 176 -10.60 -9.28 1.18
N LEU A 177 -9.53 -9.10 1.93
CA LEU A 177 -9.52 -9.15 3.40
C LEU A 177 -9.33 -7.74 3.95
N ARG A 178 -10.17 -7.35 4.91
CA ARG A 178 -10.04 -6.09 5.61
C ARG A 178 -9.98 -6.30 7.11
N TYR A 179 -8.97 -5.73 7.75
CA TYR A 179 -8.74 -5.84 9.18
C TYR A 179 -8.50 -4.47 9.80
N ARG A 180 -8.97 -4.28 11.02
CA ARG A 180 -8.55 -3.20 11.89
C ARG A 180 -7.27 -3.62 12.62
N VAL A 181 -6.30 -2.71 12.69
CA VAL A 181 -5.09 -2.90 13.50
C VAL A 181 -5.42 -2.53 14.94
N ARG A 182 -5.25 -3.48 15.86
CA ARG A 182 -5.41 -3.19 17.30
C ARG A 182 -4.20 -2.40 17.78
N LYS A 183 -4.43 -1.15 18.18
CA LYS A 183 -3.38 -0.33 18.79
C LYS A 183 -3.07 -0.91 20.17
N GLN A 184 -1.81 -1.26 20.42
CA GLN A 184 -1.39 -1.74 21.73
C GLN A 184 -1.47 -0.58 22.75
N PRO A 185 -2.11 -0.76 23.90
CA PRO A 185 -2.02 0.23 24.95
C PRO A 185 -0.59 0.22 25.50
N GLY A 186 0.18 1.31 25.30
CA GLY A 186 1.46 1.49 25.99
C GLY A 186 2.72 1.76 25.17
N LEU A 187 2.67 1.99 23.87
CA LEU A 187 3.80 2.61 23.15
C LEU A 187 3.59 4.14 23.09
N THR A 188 3.59 4.78 24.25
CA THR A 188 3.92 6.21 24.32
C THR A 188 5.43 6.30 24.17
N VAL A 189 5.88 6.82 23.06
CA VAL A 189 7.29 7.20 22.87
C VAL A 189 7.56 8.34 23.86
N GLU A 190 8.41 8.06 24.89
CA GLU A 190 9.03 9.12 25.69
C GLU A 190 10.07 9.85 24.83
#